data_211c24946cf3fe910bc4e54cbf7e8473
#
_entry.id   211c24946cf3fe910bc4e54cbf7e8473
#
_cell.length_a   1.000
_cell.length_b   1.000
_cell.length_c   1.000
_cell.angle_alpha   90.00
_cell.angle_beta   90.00
_cell.angle_gamma   90.00
#
_symmetry.space_group_name_H-M   'P 1'
#
loop_
_entity.id
_entity.type
_entity.pdbx_description
1 polymer ?
#
loop_
_entity_poly.entity_id
_entity_poly.type
_entity_poly.pdbx_seq_one_letter_code
_entity_poly.pdbx_strand_id
1 'polypeptide(L)'
;MLPTILLYIVIFLYGIVIGSFLNVLIHRIPKKENIVTTRSHCMNCGYQLRWYDLVPLFSYLALGGRCRKCKAHISVQYPVIEALNGVLYLLVFWKYGMSVDSLVYCLLFSALLALSVIDFRTYEIPVGFNLFILALGLIHGAFHYTQWLDFLIGFLCVSVFLLILYYATGGRAIGGGDVKLMAVCGLLLGWELIIFAFLLGCIIGSVIHLIRMKVSGEGHVLAMGPYLSAGVAIAVLWGNEFLQWYLNFYL
;
A
#
# COMPACT_ATOMS: atom_id res chain seq x y z
N MET A 1 -0.74 -21.37 -23.42
CA MET A 1 0.33 -20.39 -23.16
C MET A 1 -0.04 -18.98 -23.64
N LEU A 2 -0.39 -18.76 -24.93
CA LEU A 2 -0.71 -17.40 -25.44
C LEU A 2 -1.86 -16.71 -24.66
N PRO A 3 -3.02 -17.33 -24.37
CA PRO A 3 -4.10 -16.69 -23.61
C PRO A 3 -3.69 -16.32 -22.19
N THR A 4 -2.84 -17.11 -21.55
CA THR A 4 -2.33 -16.83 -20.20
C THR A 4 -1.42 -15.60 -20.18
N ILE A 5 -0.52 -15.48 -21.16
CA ILE A 5 0.36 -14.31 -21.29
C ILE A 5 -0.46 -13.04 -21.52
N LEU A 6 -1.45 -13.11 -22.41
CA LEU A 6 -2.35 -11.98 -22.68
C LEU A 6 -3.10 -11.53 -21.42
N LEU A 7 -3.58 -12.48 -20.62
CA LEU A 7 -4.25 -12.19 -19.35
C LEU A 7 -3.33 -11.42 -18.38
N TYR A 8 -2.10 -11.89 -18.18
CA TYR A 8 -1.14 -11.19 -17.31
C TYR A 8 -0.77 -9.80 -17.83
N ILE A 9 -0.67 -9.61 -19.15
CA ILE A 9 -0.48 -8.28 -19.74
C ILE A 9 -1.66 -7.37 -19.39
N VAL A 10 -2.90 -7.84 -19.53
CA VAL A 10 -4.09 -7.06 -19.17
C VAL A 10 -4.11 -6.71 -17.68
N ILE A 11 -3.79 -7.66 -16.80
CA ILE A 11 -3.70 -7.43 -15.35
C ILE A 11 -2.65 -6.35 -15.04
N PHE A 12 -1.47 -6.43 -15.65
CA PHE A 12 -0.43 -5.42 -15.49
C PHE A 12 -0.89 -4.04 -15.95
N LEU A 13 -1.51 -3.95 -17.14
CA LEU A 13 -2.06 -2.71 -17.67
C LEU A 13 -3.12 -2.09 -16.74
N TYR A 14 -3.99 -2.92 -16.18
CA TYR A 14 -4.94 -2.46 -15.15
C TYR A 14 -4.21 -1.93 -13.92
N GLY A 15 -3.20 -2.64 -13.45
CA GLY A 15 -2.39 -2.23 -12.30
C GLY A 15 -1.72 -0.87 -12.52
N ILE A 16 -1.12 -0.62 -13.70
CA ILE A 16 -0.48 0.68 -13.98
C ILE A 16 -1.50 1.82 -14.12
N VAL A 17 -2.71 1.56 -14.64
CA VAL A 17 -3.78 2.57 -14.73
C VAL A 17 -4.24 2.96 -13.32
N ILE A 18 -4.48 1.98 -12.43
CA ILE A 18 -4.78 2.26 -11.02
C ILE A 18 -3.60 2.99 -10.37
N GLY A 19 -2.35 2.57 -10.62
CA GLY A 19 -1.14 3.25 -10.11
C GLY A 19 -1.07 4.72 -10.51
N SER A 20 -1.49 5.07 -11.73
CA SER A 20 -1.58 6.47 -12.17
C SER A 20 -2.61 7.26 -11.36
N PHE A 21 -3.76 6.64 -11.05
CA PHE A 21 -4.75 7.25 -10.17
C PHE A 21 -4.23 7.39 -8.72
N LEU A 22 -3.44 6.43 -8.21
CA LEU A 22 -2.81 6.55 -6.90
C LEU A 22 -1.93 7.80 -6.79
N ASN A 23 -1.20 8.17 -7.83
CA ASN A 23 -0.41 9.41 -7.85
C ASN A 23 -1.29 10.66 -7.65
N VAL A 24 -2.52 10.66 -8.19
CA VAL A 24 -3.49 11.73 -7.94
C VAL A 24 -3.89 11.78 -6.46
N LEU A 25 -4.20 10.62 -5.86
CA LEU A 25 -4.54 10.52 -4.43
C LEU A 25 -3.39 10.99 -3.53
N ILE A 26 -2.17 10.50 -3.80
CA ILE A 26 -0.94 10.86 -3.06
C ILE A 26 -0.72 12.37 -3.04
N HIS A 27 -1.03 13.05 -4.14
CA HIS A 27 -0.78 14.47 -4.25
C HIS A 27 -1.90 15.34 -3.67
N ARG A 28 -3.16 14.93 -3.86
CA ARG A 28 -4.33 15.74 -3.52
C ARG A 28 -4.87 15.52 -2.11
N ILE A 29 -4.86 14.28 -1.61
CA ILE A 29 -5.42 14.00 -0.26
C ILE A 29 -4.73 14.83 0.82
N PRO A 30 -3.37 14.91 0.91
CA PRO A 30 -2.73 15.72 1.93
C PRO A 30 -3.03 17.21 1.83
N LYS A 31 -3.26 17.69 0.60
CA LYS A 31 -3.59 19.10 0.32
C LYS A 31 -5.09 19.41 0.44
N LYS A 32 -5.93 18.41 0.71
CA LYS A 32 -7.40 18.54 0.73
C LYS A 32 -7.98 19.06 -0.59
N GLU A 33 -7.30 18.80 -1.72
CA GLU A 33 -7.75 19.18 -3.05
C GLU A 33 -8.84 18.23 -3.57
N ASN A 34 -9.73 18.74 -4.44
CA ASN A 34 -10.79 17.92 -5.03
C ASN A 34 -10.18 16.88 -5.99
N ILE A 35 -10.51 15.59 -5.75
CA ILE A 35 -9.99 14.47 -6.54
C ILE A 35 -10.73 14.34 -7.88
N VAL A 36 -12.02 14.72 -7.93
CA VAL A 36 -12.92 14.43 -9.06
C VAL A 36 -12.91 15.55 -10.11
N THR A 37 -13.02 16.80 -9.68
CA THR A 37 -13.27 17.92 -10.61
C THR A 37 -12.03 18.56 -11.18
N THR A 38 -10.88 18.45 -10.51
CA THR A 38 -9.64 19.09 -10.95
C THR A 38 -8.92 18.23 -12.00
N ARG A 39 -8.71 18.77 -13.19
CA ARG A 39 -7.92 18.09 -14.24
C ARG A 39 -6.44 18.06 -13.90
N SER A 40 -5.76 17.00 -14.33
CA SER A 40 -4.30 16.89 -14.20
C SER A 40 -3.61 17.94 -15.08
N HIS A 41 -2.63 18.63 -14.49
CA HIS A 41 -1.90 19.71 -15.15
C HIS A 41 -0.44 19.70 -14.76
N CYS A 42 0.40 20.32 -15.57
CA CYS A 42 1.80 20.50 -15.25
C CYS A 42 1.97 21.52 -14.12
N MET A 43 2.64 21.13 -13.03
CA MET A 43 2.84 21.99 -11.86
C MET A 43 3.68 23.23 -12.14
N ASN A 44 4.48 23.25 -13.23
CA ASN A 44 5.35 24.36 -13.58
C ASN A 44 4.67 25.38 -14.51
N CYS A 45 3.93 24.95 -15.55
CA CYS A 45 3.37 25.83 -16.56
C CYS A 45 1.84 25.84 -16.64
N GLY A 46 1.13 25.08 -15.78
CA GLY A 46 -0.33 24.98 -15.78
C GLY A 46 -0.92 24.28 -17.01
N TYR A 47 -0.10 23.72 -17.92
CA TYR A 47 -0.60 23.02 -19.10
C TYR A 47 -1.50 21.84 -18.67
N GLN A 48 -2.76 21.82 -19.11
CA GLN A 48 -3.67 20.72 -18.86
C GLN A 48 -3.26 19.50 -19.68
N LEU A 49 -3.01 18.38 -18.98
CA LEU A 49 -2.61 17.14 -19.64
C LEU A 49 -3.75 16.59 -20.50
N ARG A 50 -3.43 16.17 -21.72
CA ARG A 50 -4.37 15.51 -22.63
C ARG A 50 -4.40 14.01 -22.30
N TRP A 51 -5.40 13.28 -22.81
CA TRP A 51 -5.56 11.85 -22.55
C TRP A 51 -4.31 11.01 -22.88
N TYR A 52 -3.60 11.34 -23.98
CA TYR A 52 -2.37 10.66 -24.38
C TYR A 52 -1.15 11.01 -23.51
N ASP A 53 -1.17 12.10 -22.78
CA ASP A 53 -0.15 12.46 -21.78
C ASP A 53 -0.38 11.70 -20.45
N LEU A 54 -1.58 11.12 -20.28
CA LEU A 54 -1.99 10.37 -19.09
C LEU A 54 -1.85 8.85 -19.27
N VAL A 55 -1.35 8.36 -20.43
CA VAL A 55 -1.08 6.92 -20.62
C VAL A 55 0.09 6.53 -19.69
N PRO A 56 -0.19 5.72 -18.63
CA PRO A 56 0.81 5.47 -17.60
C PRO A 56 2.05 4.78 -18.15
N LEU A 57 3.22 5.06 -17.59
CA LEU A 57 4.54 4.61 -18.02
C LEU A 57 4.91 5.06 -19.45
N PHE A 58 4.06 4.77 -20.43
CA PHE A 58 4.38 5.02 -21.84
C PHE A 58 4.54 6.51 -22.17
N SER A 59 3.66 7.37 -21.64
CA SER A 59 3.78 8.82 -21.85
C SER A 59 5.04 9.39 -21.20
N TYR A 60 5.41 8.90 -20.01
CA TYR A 60 6.62 9.30 -19.33
C TYR A 60 7.87 8.92 -20.13
N LEU A 61 7.95 7.68 -20.63
CA LEU A 61 9.05 7.20 -21.45
C LEU A 61 9.14 7.95 -22.80
N ALA A 62 8.01 8.11 -23.49
CA ALA A 62 7.96 8.81 -24.78
C ALA A 62 8.35 10.28 -24.69
N LEU A 63 8.07 10.95 -23.54
CA LEU A 63 8.44 12.34 -23.30
C LEU A 63 9.81 12.50 -22.62
N GLY A 64 10.52 11.41 -22.35
CA GLY A 64 11.80 11.44 -21.64
C GLY A 64 11.71 12.05 -20.25
N GLY A 65 10.60 11.83 -19.54
CA GLY A 65 10.36 12.36 -18.19
C GLY A 65 10.16 13.87 -18.13
N ARG A 66 9.72 14.51 -19.22
CA ARG A 66 9.59 15.97 -19.32
C ARG A 66 8.21 16.41 -19.77
N CYS A 67 7.76 17.56 -19.30
CA CYS A 67 6.51 18.17 -19.77
C CYS A 67 6.54 18.44 -21.26
N ARG A 68 5.47 18.10 -21.96
CA ARG A 68 5.34 18.32 -23.41
C ARG A 68 5.51 19.80 -23.80
N LYS A 69 4.97 20.74 -22.99
CA LYS A 69 4.95 22.18 -23.30
C LYS A 69 6.20 22.90 -22.80
N CYS A 70 6.53 22.81 -21.52
CA CYS A 70 7.62 23.61 -20.92
C CYS A 70 8.92 22.84 -20.70
N LYS A 71 8.96 21.54 -21.02
CA LYS A 71 10.12 20.65 -20.84
C LYS A 71 10.62 20.50 -19.40
N ALA A 72 9.90 21.04 -18.40
CA ALA A 72 10.22 20.83 -16.99
C ALA A 72 10.20 19.34 -16.66
N HIS A 73 11.08 18.91 -15.75
CA HIS A 73 11.24 17.52 -15.36
C HIS A 73 10.01 17.03 -14.57
N ILE A 74 9.52 15.84 -14.91
CA ILE A 74 8.44 15.16 -14.18
C ILE A 74 9.09 14.20 -13.19
N SER A 75 8.59 14.18 -11.94
CA SER A 75 9.12 13.32 -10.90
C SER A 75 9.10 11.84 -11.29
N VAL A 76 10.20 11.14 -11.00
CA VAL A 76 10.34 9.69 -11.20
C VAL A 76 9.35 8.89 -10.32
N GLN A 77 8.78 9.50 -9.29
CA GLN A 77 7.74 8.87 -8.47
C GLN A 77 6.56 8.38 -9.31
N TYR A 78 6.13 9.16 -10.34
CA TYR A 78 4.96 8.79 -11.16
C TYR A 78 5.14 7.42 -11.81
N PRO A 79 6.15 7.19 -12.64
CA PRO A 79 6.32 5.87 -13.27
C PRO A 79 6.69 4.77 -12.27
N VAL A 80 7.36 5.09 -11.16
CA VAL A 80 7.70 4.09 -10.12
C VAL A 80 6.44 3.56 -9.44
N ILE A 81 5.51 4.42 -9.02
CA ILE A 81 4.25 4.00 -8.40
C ILE A 81 3.38 3.22 -9.40
N GLU A 82 3.32 3.66 -10.65
CA GLU A 82 2.58 2.98 -11.70
C GLU A 82 3.13 1.57 -11.94
N ALA A 83 4.44 1.45 -12.16
CA ALA A 83 5.10 0.16 -12.38
C ALA A 83 4.97 -0.78 -11.17
N LEU A 84 5.21 -0.25 -9.95
CA LEU A 84 5.15 -1.04 -8.73
C LEU A 84 3.73 -1.58 -8.50
N ASN A 85 2.70 -0.76 -8.70
CA ASN A 85 1.31 -1.23 -8.58
C ASN A 85 0.97 -2.31 -9.61
N GLY A 86 1.47 -2.15 -10.86
CA GLY A 86 1.32 -3.18 -11.91
C GLY A 86 1.99 -4.50 -11.52
N VAL A 87 3.21 -4.45 -10.98
CA VAL A 87 3.94 -5.66 -10.51
C VAL A 87 3.23 -6.30 -9.33
N LEU A 88 2.75 -5.53 -8.36
CA LEU A 88 1.99 -6.06 -7.22
C LEU A 88 0.73 -6.81 -7.68
N TYR A 89 0.03 -6.29 -8.70
CA TYR A 89 -1.13 -6.98 -9.28
C TYR A 89 -0.74 -8.32 -9.91
N LEU A 90 0.38 -8.35 -10.66
CA LEU A 90 0.89 -9.62 -11.21
C LEU A 90 1.21 -10.64 -10.13
N LEU A 91 1.86 -10.22 -9.04
CA LEU A 91 2.20 -11.10 -7.90
C LEU A 91 0.94 -11.68 -7.24
N VAL A 92 -0.09 -10.85 -7.03
CA VAL A 92 -1.35 -11.29 -6.45
C VAL A 92 -2.04 -12.33 -7.35
N PHE A 93 -2.19 -12.03 -8.65
CA PHE A 93 -2.83 -12.97 -9.57
C PHE A 93 -2.00 -14.24 -9.81
N TRP A 94 -0.69 -14.15 -9.73
CA TRP A 94 0.19 -15.33 -9.76
C TRP A 94 -0.04 -16.24 -8.56
N LYS A 95 -0.26 -15.65 -7.38
CA LYS A 95 -0.44 -16.37 -6.12
C LYS A 95 -1.85 -16.93 -5.95
N TYR A 96 -2.87 -16.11 -6.20
CA TYR A 96 -4.27 -16.42 -5.88
C TYR A 96 -5.13 -16.76 -7.11
N GLY A 97 -4.57 -16.66 -8.32
CA GLY A 97 -5.31 -16.88 -9.56
C GLY A 97 -6.45 -15.88 -9.78
N MET A 98 -7.46 -16.29 -10.52
CA MET A 98 -8.67 -15.50 -10.78
C MET A 98 -9.69 -15.77 -9.66
N SER A 99 -9.63 -15.01 -8.59
CA SER A 99 -10.49 -15.14 -7.40
C SER A 99 -10.97 -13.79 -6.90
N VAL A 100 -11.97 -13.77 -6.04
CA VAL A 100 -12.40 -12.55 -5.33
C VAL A 100 -11.28 -12.03 -4.44
N ASP A 101 -10.52 -12.92 -3.81
CA ASP A 101 -9.38 -12.56 -2.97
C ASP A 101 -8.32 -11.80 -3.76
N SER A 102 -8.08 -12.17 -5.02
CA SER A 102 -7.14 -11.44 -5.88
C SER A 102 -7.57 -9.99 -6.09
N LEU A 103 -8.85 -9.72 -6.28
CA LEU A 103 -9.36 -8.36 -6.41
C LEU A 103 -9.21 -7.58 -5.10
N VAL A 104 -9.55 -8.20 -3.97
CA VAL A 104 -9.44 -7.60 -2.63
C VAL A 104 -7.98 -7.25 -2.33
N TYR A 105 -7.05 -8.18 -2.56
CA TYR A 105 -5.63 -7.95 -2.29
C TYR A 105 -4.99 -6.95 -3.27
N CYS A 106 -5.40 -6.91 -4.52
CA CYS A 106 -4.98 -5.86 -5.46
C CYS A 106 -5.38 -4.46 -4.96
N LEU A 107 -6.62 -4.30 -4.52
CA LEU A 107 -7.12 -3.04 -3.98
C LEU A 107 -6.45 -2.69 -2.64
N LEU A 108 -6.21 -3.68 -1.78
CA LEU A 108 -5.43 -3.51 -0.55
C LEU A 108 -4.04 -2.98 -0.86
N PHE A 109 -3.30 -3.62 -1.78
CA PHE A 109 -1.94 -3.21 -2.13
C PHE A 109 -1.88 -1.81 -2.73
N SER A 110 -2.88 -1.46 -3.55
CA SER A 110 -3.02 -0.09 -4.06
C SER A 110 -3.21 0.92 -2.92
N ALA A 111 -4.08 0.62 -1.95
CA ALA A 111 -4.29 1.48 -0.78
C ALA A 111 -3.02 1.59 0.07
N LEU A 112 -2.36 0.46 0.37
CA LEU A 112 -1.12 0.41 1.14
C LEU A 112 0.02 1.18 0.45
N LEU A 113 0.13 1.09 -0.87
CA LEU A 113 1.14 1.82 -1.64
C LEU A 113 0.91 3.33 -1.57
N ALA A 114 -0.33 3.79 -1.76
CA ALA A 114 -0.66 5.20 -1.69
C ALA A 114 -0.47 5.78 -0.28
N LEU A 115 -1.00 5.11 0.75
CA LEU A 115 -0.84 5.56 2.14
C LEU A 115 0.62 5.57 2.58
N SER A 116 1.44 4.61 2.12
CA SER A 116 2.87 4.56 2.44
C SER A 116 3.61 5.80 1.95
N VAL A 117 3.32 6.25 0.73
CA VAL A 117 3.95 7.47 0.19
C VAL A 117 3.44 8.72 0.88
N ILE A 118 2.17 8.76 1.27
CA ILE A 118 1.60 9.88 2.03
C ILE A 118 2.24 9.95 3.41
N ASP A 119 2.22 8.83 4.16
CA ASP A 119 2.78 8.76 5.51
C ASP A 119 4.28 9.09 5.54
N PHE A 120 5.04 8.62 4.55
CA PHE A 120 6.46 8.96 4.41
C PHE A 120 6.72 10.47 4.27
N ARG A 121 5.74 11.25 3.79
CA ARG A 121 5.85 12.69 3.56
C ARG A 121 5.24 13.54 4.65
N THR A 122 4.13 13.09 5.22
CA THR A 122 3.29 13.88 6.13
C THR A 122 3.29 13.33 7.54
N TYR A 123 3.82 12.11 7.76
CA TYR A 123 3.73 11.37 9.02
C TYR A 123 2.28 11.18 9.48
N GLU A 124 1.34 11.13 8.53
CA GLU A 124 -0.08 10.96 8.80
C GLU A 124 -0.69 9.93 7.86
N ILE A 125 -1.47 9.01 8.40
CA ILE A 125 -2.27 8.05 7.63
C ILE A 125 -3.69 8.61 7.47
N PRO A 126 -4.12 8.99 6.25
CA PRO A 126 -5.46 9.53 6.04
C PRO A 126 -6.55 8.51 6.38
N VAL A 127 -7.55 8.93 7.15
CA VAL A 127 -8.64 8.06 7.62
C VAL A 127 -9.40 7.38 6.47
N GLY A 128 -9.48 8.03 5.31
CA GLY A 128 -10.14 7.48 4.13
C GLY A 128 -9.54 6.14 3.66
N PHE A 129 -8.22 5.95 3.77
CA PHE A 129 -7.59 4.67 3.44
C PHE A 129 -7.95 3.58 4.44
N ASN A 130 -7.98 3.90 5.73
CA ASN A 130 -8.40 2.95 6.76
C ASN A 130 -9.86 2.52 6.58
N LEU A 131 -10.77 3.45 6.25
CA LEU A 131 -12.16 3.14 5.95
C LEU A 131 -12.30 2.28 4.67
N PHE A 132 -11.48 2.55 3.66
CA PHE A 132 -11.46 1.75 2.43
C PHE A 132 -10.99 0.32 2.71
N ILE A 133 -9.90 0.14 3.47
CA ILE A 133 -9.39 -1.18 3.86
C ILE A 133 -10.39 -1.90 4.78
N LEU A 134 -11.06 -1.17 5.67
CA LEU A 134 -12.15 -1.73 6.49
C LEU A 134 -13.26 -2.32 5.61
N ALA A 135 -13.71 -1.57 4.58
CA ALA A 135 -14.71 -2.05 3.64
C ALA A 135 -14.25 -3.31 2.90
N LEU A 136 -12.97 -3.37 2.47
CA LEU A 136 -12.38 -4.57 1.87
C LEU A 136 -12.38 -5.75 2.83
N GLY A 137 -12.02 -5.53 4.11
CA GLY A 137 -12.05 -6.56 5.16
C GLY A 137 -13.44 -7.11 5.40
N LEU A 138 -14.47 -6.25 5.42
CA LEU A 138 -15.86 -6.67 5.55
C LEU A 138 -16.34 -7.48 4.34
N ILE A 139 -15.98 -7.06 3.13
CA ILE A 139 -16.28 -7.81 1.90
C ILE A 139 -15.60 -9.18 1.94
N HIS A 140 -14.30 -9.23 2.25
CA HIS A 140 -13.54 -10.47 2.37
C HIS A 140 -14.15 -11.42 3.41
N GLY A 141 -14.49 -10.89 4.59
CA GLY A 141 -15.15 -11.66 5.66
C GLY A 141 -16.52 -12.21 5.26
N ALA A 142 -17.30 -11.48 4.44
CA ALA A 142 -18.58 -11.96 3.92
C ALA A 142 -18.42 -13.18 2.98
N PHE A 143 -17.34 -13.25 2.20
CA PHE A 143 -17.03 -14.44 1.37
C PHE A 143 -16.43 -15.58 2.19
N HIS A 144 -15.79 -15.31 3.33
CA HIS A 144 -15.14 -16.28 4.21
C HIS A 144 -15.80 -16.33 5.61
N TYR A 145 -17.14 -16.34 5.65
CA TYR A 145 -17.93 -16.23 6.87
C TYR A 145 -17.65 -17.34 7.92
N THR A 146 -17.08 -18.47 7.54
CA THR A 146 -16.69 -19.55 8.45
C THR A 146 -15.48 -19.18 9.33
N GLN A 147 -14.69 -18.20 8.91
CA GLN A 147 -13.45 -17.75 9.59
C GLN A 147 -13.64 -16.39 10.30
N TRP A 148 -14.88 -15.95 10.54
CA TRP A 148 -15.16 -14.63 11.11
C TRP A 148 -14.49 -14.38 12.46
N LEU A 149 -14.31 -15.43 13.27
CA LEU A 149 -13.61 -15.34 14.56
C LEU A 149 -12.12 -15.01 14.38
N ASP A 150 -11.47 -15.63 13.40
CA ASP A 150 -10.06 -15.37 13.10
C ASP A 150 -9.86 -13.93 12.65
N PHE A 151 -10.76 -13.41 11.83
CA PHE A 151 -10.73 -12.02 11.39
C PHE A 151 -11.00 -11.04 12.53
N LEU A 152 -11.96 -11.35 13.43
CA LEU A 152 -12.24 -10.53 14.59
C LEU A 152 -11.07 -10.52 15.59
N ILE A 153 -10.47 -11.68 15.85
CA ILE A 153 -9.24 -11.77 16.66
C ILE A 153 -8.12 -10.98 15.98
N GLY A 154 -7.96 -11.11 14.68
CA GLY A 154 -6.98 -10.35 13.89
C GLY A 154 -7.17 -8.83 14.00
N PHE A 155 -8.43 -8.36 13.96
CA PHE A 155 -8.74 -6.95 14.18
C PHE A 155 -8.26 -6.43 15.53
N LEU A 156 -8.33 -7.26 16.60
CA LEU A 156 -8.06 -6.86 17.97
C LEU A 156 -6.61 -7.12 18.41
N CYS A 157 -5.99 -8.24 18.02
CA CYS A 157 -4.76 -8.73 18.68
C CYS A 157 -3.60 -7.73 18.60
N VAL A 158 -3.26 -7.22 17.41
CA VAL A 158 -2.19 -6.24 17.25
C VAL A 158 -2.67 -4.84 17.60
N SER A 159 -3.89 -4.48 17.21
CA SER A 159 -4.41 -3.13 17.43
C SER A 159 -4.61 -2.79 18.90
N VAL A 160 -5.09 -3.72 19.72
CA VAL A 160 -5.23 -3.52 21.18
C VAL A 160 -3.85 -3.35 21.83
N PHE A 161 -2.88 -4.18 21.44
CA PHE A 161 -1.49 -4.03 21.91
C PHE A 161 -0.93 -2.63 21.57
N LEU A 162 -1.08 -2.20 20.33
CA LEU A 162 -0.63 -0.87 19.89
C LEU A 162 -1.42 0.26 20.58
N LEU A 163 -2.70 0.07 20.83
CA LEU A 163 -3.54 1.04 21.53
C LEU A 163 -3.09 1.23 22.97
N ILE A 164 -2.75 0.14 23.68
CA ILE A 164 -2.17 0.20 25.03
C ILE A 164 -0.86 0.99 25.01
N LEU A 165 0.04 0.70 24.07
CA LEU A 165 1.29 1.44 23.90
C LEU A 165 1.05 2.92 23.57
N TYR A 166 0.07 3.23 22.72
CA TYR A 166 -0.31 4.60 22.38
C TYR A 166 -0.72 5.39 23.63
N TYR A 167 -1.61 4.85 24.47
CA TYR A 167 -2.03 5.52 25.72
C TYR A 167 -0.92 5.56 26.75
N ALA A 168 -0.15 4.48 26.93
CA ALA A 168 0.95 4.43 27.89
C ALA A 168 2.06 5.44 27.59
N THR A 169 2.30 5.74 26.30
CA THR A 169 3.33 6.69 25.86
C THR A 169 2.80 8.10 25.55
N GLY A 170 1.48 8.31 25.69
CA GLY A 170 0.82 9.57 25.31
C GLY A 170 0.99 9.89 23.82
N GLY A 171 0.98 8.86 22.97
CA GLY A 171 1.09 8.99 21.50
C GLY A 171 2.49 9.32 20.98
N ARG A 172 3.53 9.29 21.84
CA ARG A 172 4.91 9.62 21.43
C ARG A 172 5.63 8.48 20.72
N ALA A 173 5.32 7.23 21.07
CA ALA A 173 5.99 6.04 20.51
C ALA A 173 5.33 5.51 19.24
N ILE A 174 4.00 5.62 19.12
CA ILE A 174 3.23 5.04 18.01
C ILE A 174 2.15 6.02 17.59
N GLY A 175 1.95 6.18 16.28
CA GLY A 175 0.88 6.99 15.72
C GLY A 175 -0.50 6.33 15.85
N GLY A 176 -1.54 7.12 16.15
CA GLY A 176 -2.91 6.61 16.15
C GLY A 176 -3.39 6.10 14.77
N GLY A 177 -2.71 6.52 13.70
CA GLY A 177 -2.91 6.02 12.34
C GLY A 177 -2.47 4.57 12.18
N ASP A 178 -1.31 4.20 12.74
CA ASP A 178 -0.76 2.84 12.70
C ASP A 178 -1.65 1.84 13.44
N VAL A 179 -2.19 2.25 14.60
CA VAL A 179 -3.16 1.44 15.37
C VAL A 179 -4.37 1.08 14.51
N LYS A 180 -4.96 2.08 13.83
CA LYS A 180 -6.12 1.88 12.96
C LYS A 180 -5.78 1.03 11.74
N LEU A 181 -4.61 1.27 11.13
CA LEU A 181 -4.15 0.51 9.98
C LEU A 181 -4.01 -0.97 10.31
N MET A 182 -3.35 -1.30 11.44
CA MET A 182 -3.17 -2.69 11.85
C MET A 182 -4.50 -3.36 12.22
N ALA A 183 -5.46 -2.62 12.79
CA ALA A 183 -6.80 -3.12 13.06
C ALA A 183 -7.52 -3.55 11.75
N VAL A 184 -7.61 -2.65 10.78
CA VAL A 184 -8.34 -2.93 9.53
C VAL A 184 -7.63 -3.96 8.64
N CYS A 185 -6.29 -3.99 8.64
CA CYS A 185 -5.53 -5.06 7.99
C CYS A 185 -5.72 -6.41 8.70
N GLY A 186 -5.80 -6.41 10.04
CA GLY A 186 -6.05 -7.61 10.82
C GLY A 186 -7.42 -8.22 10.57
N LEU A 187 -8.45 -7.39 10.36
CA LEU A 187 -9.78 -7.85 9.94
C LEU A 187 -9.75 -8.57 8.58
N LEU A 188 -8.80 -8.24 7.72
CA LEU A 188 -8.68 -8.82 6.38
C LEU A 188 -7.78 -10.06 6.35
N LEU A 189 -6.71 -10.07 7.14
CA LEU A 189 -5.69 -11.12 7.13
C LEU A 189 -5.93 -12.24 8.14
N GLY A 190 -6.67 -11.98 9.22
CA GLY A 190 -6.74 -12.86 10.38
C GLY A 190 -5.56 -12.68 11.34
N TRP A 191 -5.62 -13.37 12.49
CA TRP A 191 -4.72 -13.12 13.61
C TRP A 191 -3.27 -13.60 13.38
N GLU A 192 -3.06 -14.73 12.72
CA GLU A 192 -1.72 -15.28 12.48
C GLU A 192 -0.92 -14.37 11.54
N LEU A 193 -1.53 -14.02 10.41
CA LEU A 193 -0.86 -13.23 9.39
C LEU A 193 -0.64 -11.77 9.82
N ILE A 194 -1.54 -11.19 10.62
CA ILE A 194 -1.35 -9.81 11.07
C ILE A 194 -0.25 -9.69 12.11
N ILE A 195 -0.08 -10.68 13.00
CA ILE A 195 1.06 -10.72 13.93
C ILE A 195 2.37 -10.84 13.15
N PHE A 196 2.42 -11.75 12.17
CA PHE A 196 3.58 -11.91 11.30
C PHE A 196 3.90 -10.62 10.52
N ALA A 197 2.88 -9.98 9.94
CA ALA A 197 3.01 -8.70 9.23
C ALA A 197 3.56 -7.59 10.12
N PHE A 198 3.06 -7.49 11.34
CA PHE A 198 3.49 -6.51 12.33
C PHE A 198 4.95 -6.70 12.72
N LEU A 199 5.36 -7.94 13.05
CA LEU A 199 6.74 -8.25 13.40
C LEU A 199 7.69 -7.94 12.25
N LEU A 200 7.35 -8.34 11.02
CA LEU A 200 8.14 -8.00 9.83
C LEU A 200 8.23 -6.49 9.61
N GLY A 201 7.12 -5.77 9.74
CA GLY A 201 7.09 -4.31 9.61
C GLY A 201 8.00 -3.63 10.63
N CYS A 202 8.00 -4.09 11.88
CA CYS A 202 8.88 -3.60 12.94
C CYS A 202 10.36 -3.88 12.63
N ILE A 203 10.70 -5.09 12.15
CA ILE A 203 12.07 -5.46 11.79
C ILE A 203 12.56 -4.60 10.62
N ILE A 204 11.78 -4.52 9.53
CA ILE A 204 12.12 -3.73 8.34
C ILE A 204 12.28 -2.25 8.72
N GLY A 205 11.33 -1.71 9.47
CA GLY A 205 11.36 -0.32 9.95
C GLY A 205 12.58 -0.02 10.80
N SER A 206 12.92 -0.90 11.74
CA SER A 206 14.08 -0.74 12.61
C SER A 206 15.38 -0.76 11.83
N VAL A 207 15.55 -1.72 10.91
CA VAL A 207 16.78 -1.84 10.08
C VAL A 207 16.95 -0.61 9.20
N ILE A 208 15.90 -0.20 8.49
CA ILE A 208 15.98 0.94 7.57
C ILE A 208 16.20 2.24 8.36
N HIS A 209 15.54 2.42 9.52
CA HIS A 209 15.74 3.60 10.36
C HIS A 209 17.17 3.71 10.89
N LEU A 210 17.75 2.60 11.36
CA LEU A 210 19.15 2.56 11.79
C LEU A 210 20.12 2.95 10.67
N ILE A 211 19.87 2.46 9.45
CA ILE A 211 20.67 2.83 8.27
C ILE A 211 20.52 4.33 7.97
N ARG A 212 19.29 4.88 7.97
CA ARG A 212 19.02 6.29 7.70
C ARG A 212 19.66 7.22 8.74
N MET A 213 19.59 6.86 10.02
CA MET A 213 20.27 7.61 11.07
C MET A 213 21.79 7.68 10.86
N LYS A 214 22.40 6.57 10.44
CA LYS A 214 23.86 6.53 10.19
C LYS A 214 24.27 7.30 8.94
N VAL A 215 23.45 7.30 7.89
CA VAL A 215 23.83 7.88 6.58
C VAL A 215 23.42 9.36 6.48
N SER A 216 22.22 9.70 6.95
CA SER A 216 21.62 11.03 6.71
C SER A 216 21.52 11.91 7.95
N GLY A 217 21.87 11.41 9.16
CA GLY A 217 21.74 12.15 10.41
C GLY A 217 20.30 12.59 10.71
N GLU A 218 19.31 11.93 10.10
CA GLU A 218 17.90 12.27 10.28
C GLU A 218 17.44 12.07 11.72
N GLY A 219 16.46 12.87 12.13
CA GLY A 219 15.88 12.86 13.49
C GLY A 219 15.18 11.56 13.85
N HIS A 220 14.78 11.44 15.13
CA HIS A 220 14.22 10.21 15.72
C HIS A 220 12.78 9.87 15.28
N VAL A 221 12.14 10.64 14.40
CA VAL A 221 10.76 10.39 13.96
C VAL A 221 10.75 9.47 12.75
N LEU A 222 10.05 8.34 12.87
CA LEU A 222 9.91 7.34 11.82
C LEU A 222 8.44 7.27 11.35
N ALA A 223 8.21 7.42 10.05
CA ALA A 223 6.93 7.05 9.45
C ALA A 223 6.82 5.51 9.43
N MET A 224 5.95 4.94 10.26
CA MET A 224 5.81 3.48 10.39
C MET A 224 4.95 2.87 9.27
N GLY A 225 4.01 3.64 8.71
CA GLY A 225 3.08 3.17 7.69
C GLY A 225 3.70 2.42 6.51
N PRO A 226 4.79 2.91 5.88
CA PRO A 226 5.46 2.20 4.78
C PRO A 226 5.97 0.81 5.16
N TYR A 227 6.52 0.66 6.36
CA TYR A 227 7.10 -0.59 6.83
C TYR A 227 6.03 -1.59 7.25
N LEU A 228 4.98 -1.12 7.94
CA LEU A 228 3.82 -1.93 8.24
C LEU A 228 3.12 -2.39 6.97
N SER A 229 2.99 -1.51 5.97
CA SER A 229 2.42 -1.86 4.66
C SER A 229 3.25 -2.92 3.93
N ALA A 230 4.59 -2.81 3.98
CA ALA A 230 5.48 -3.83 3.43
C ALA A 230 5.32 -5.18 4.17
N GLY A 231 5.24 -5.15 5.49
CA GLY A 231 4.97 -6.34 6.30
C GLY A 231 3.65 -7.01 5.93
N VAL A 232 2.57 -6.23 5.78
CA VAL A 232 1.26 -6.71 5.31
C VAL A 232 1.35 -7.32 3.92
N ALA A 233 2.03 -6.66 2.97
CA ALA A 233 2.19 -7.17 1.61
C ALA A 233 2.95 -8.50 1.56
N ILE A 234 4.02 -8.63 2.35
CA ILE A 234 4.79 -9.88 2.47
C ILE A 234 3.94 -10.97 3.12
N ALA A 235 3.20 -10.64 4.18
CA ALA A 235 2.33 -11.60 4.86
C ALA A 235 1.21 -12.13 3.94
N VAL A 236 0.60 -11.27 3.13
CA VAL A 236 -0.38 -11.70 2.11
C VAL A 236 0.27 -12.64 1.11
N LEU A 237 1.45 -12.30 0.58
CA LEU A 237 2.07 -13.09 -0.50
C LEU A 237 2.73 -14.38 -0.03
N TRP A 238 3.37 -14.38 1.13
CA TRP A 238 4.21 -15.50 1.59
C TRP A 238 4.00 -15.91 3.05
N GLY A 239 3.06 -15.27 3.76
CA GLY A 239 2.87 -15.52 5.19
C GLY A 239 2.47 -16.95 5.51
N ASN A 240 1.56 -17.54 4.73
CA ASN A 240 1.11 -18.92 4.95
C ASN A 240 2.24 -19.94 4.76
N GLU A 241 3.09 -19.77 3.73
CA GLU A 241 4.23 -20.65 3.50
C GLU A 241 5.27 -20.53 4.60
N PHE A 242 5.51 -19.29 5.06
CA PHE A 242 6.44 -19.06 6.17
C PHE A 242 5.93 -19.68 7.47
N LEU A 243 4.65 -19.50 7.79
CA LEU A 243 4.05 -20.09 9.00
C LEU A 243 4.08 -21.63 8.94
N GLN A 244 3.73 -22.23 7.80
CA GLN A 244 3.82 -23.67 7.63
C GLN A 244 5.26 -24.20 7.75
N TRP A 245 6.22 -23.50 7.13
CA TRP A 245 7.64 -23.86 7.28
C TRP A 245 8.09 -23.80 8.73
N TYR A 246 7.70 -22.74 9.45
CA TYR A 246 8.05 -22.58 10.88
C TYR A 246 7.42 -23.67 11.74
N LEU A 247 6.14 -23.96 11.56
CA LEU A 247 5.45 -25.03 12.33
C LEU A 247 6.04 -26.41 12.03
N ASN A 248 6.34 -26.72 10.78
CA ASN A 248 6.97 -28.00 10.40
C ASN A 248 8.39 -28.17 10.95
N PHE A 249 9.05 -27.08 11.37
CA PHE A 249 10.37 -27.17 12.01
C PHE A 249 10.28 -27.57 13.49
N TYR A 250 9.14 -27.32 14.14
CA TYR A 250 8.93 -27.60 15.57
C TYR A 250 8.01 -28.80 15.86
N LEU A 251 7.28 -29.28 14.86
CA LEU A 251 6.45 -30.50 14.91
C LEU A 251 7.10 -31.65 14.17
#